data_b6f90578b402e0a081f34c577314f449
#
_entry.id   b6f90578b402e0a081f34c577314f449
#
_cell.length_a   1.000
_cell.length_b   1.000
_cell.length_c   1.000
_cell.angle_alpha   90.00
_cell.angle_beta   90.00
_cell.angle_gamma   90.00
#
_symmetry.space_group_name_H-M   'P 1'
#
loop_
_entity.id
_entity.type
_entity.pdbx_description
1 polymer ?
#
loop_
_entity_poly.entity_id
_entity_poly.type
_entity_poly.pdbx_seq_one_letter_code
_entity_poly.pdbx_strand_id
1 'polypeptide(L)'
;NSGKSVQSITEIVSGMNDVNRLAGNVLWGTDLTVDNGLGLRSWYGQCDIFSYSYAWAGDPKIADVSLFDQIAADDVRKTWFRPSGFYIYTPHYKFYHEDRRIGGQRNITADYIYNRVEEAYLLHAEAEAALGNDAAARQSLKAILDHRIPRQPF
;
A
#
# COMPACT_ATOMS: atom_id res chain seq x y z
N ASN A 1 3.14 -21.71 -12.68
CA ASN A 1 3.77 -20.97 -11.55
C ASN A 1 4.33 -19.65 -12.11
N SER A 2 3.68 -18.52 -11.85
CA SER A 2 4.03 -17.23 -12.45
C SER A 2 5.32 -16.61 -11.87
N GLY A 3 5.94 -17.24 -10.88
CA GLY A 3 7.06 -16.64 -10.13
C GLY A 3 6.65 -15.47 -9.23
N LYS A 4 5.35 -15.22 -9.09
CA LYS A 4 4.81 -14.12 -8.26
C LYS A 4 4.48 -14.62 -6.85
N SER A 5 4.64 -13.77 -5.85
CA SER A 5 4.43 -14.10 -4.44
C SER A 5 3.78 -12.95 -3.67
N VAL A 6 3.16 -13.28 -2.54
CA VAL A 6 2.68 -12.30 -1.55
C VAL A 6 3.87 -11.50 -1.02
N GLN A 7 3.69 -10.20 -0.79
CA GLN A 7 4.73 -9.35 -0.23
C GLN A 7 5.20 -9.85 1.14
N SER A 8 6.51 -9.90 1.32
CA SER A 8 7.14 -10.05 2.62
C SER A 8 6.88 -8.82 3.52
N ILE A 9 7.08 -8.98 4.82
CA ILE A 9 6.98 -7.87 5.79
C ILE A 9 7.89 -6.71 5.39
N THR A 10 9.12 -6.99 4.95
CA THR A 10 10.08 -5.97 4.53
C THR A 10 9.56 -5.16 3.33
N GLU A 11 8.98 -5.83 2.33
CA GLU A 11 8.39 -5.14 1.17
C GLU A 11 7.19 -4.29 1.55
N ILE A 12 6.35 -4.76 2.49
CA ILE A 12 5.17 -4.03 2.97
C ILE A 12 5.59 -2.70 3.61
N VAL A 13 6.56 -2.72 4.50
CA VAL A 13 7.00 -1.51 5.21
C VAL A 13 7.84 -0.58 4.33
N SER A 14 8.36 -1.05 3.20
CA SER A 14 9.12 -0.24 2.25
C SER A 14 8.24 0.61 1.31
N GLY A 15 6.92 0.46 1.39
CA GLY A 15 5.96 1.23 0.57
C GLY A 15 5.66 0.63 -0.81
N MET A 16 4.73 1.26 -1.53
CA MET A 16 4.18 0.78 -2.80
C MET A 16 4.32 1.85 -3.88
N ASN A 17 5.55 2.17 -4.25
CA ASN A 17 5.88 3.27 -5.15
C ASN A 17 6.93 2.92 -6.22
N ASP A 18 7.24 1.64 -6.40
CA ASP A 18 8.26 1.17 -7.35
C ASP A 18 7.86 -0.22 -7.87
N VAL A 19 7.43 -0.28 -9.14
CA VAL A 19 6.98 -1.53 -9.78
C VAL A 19 8.14 -2.52 -10.01
N ASN A 20 9.36 -2.00 -10.19
CA ASN A 20 10.53 -2.84 -10.44
C ASN A 20 11.01 -3.51 -9.16
N ARG A 21 11.09 -2.75 -8.06
CA ARG A 21 11.43 -3.28 -6.73
C ARG A 21 10.41 -4.32 -6.27
N LEU A 22 9.13 -4.12 -6.60
CA LEU A 22 8.02 -5.01 -6.23
C LEU A 22 7.63 -5.98 -7.35
N ALA A 23 8.50 -6.18 -8.35
CA ALA A 23 8.19 -7.02 -9.52
C ALA A 23 7.76 -8.44 -9.17
N GLY A 24 8.24 -9.03 -8.06
CA GLY A 24 7.80 -10.32 -7.55
C GLY A 24 6.34 -10.36 -7.06
N ASN A 25 5.75 -9.22 -6.77
CA ASN A 25 4.39 -9.09 -6.22
C ASN A 25 3.42 -8.38 -7.17
N VAL A 26 3.88 -7.39 -7.92
CA VAL A 26 3.03 -6.59 -8.81
C VAL A 26 2.55 -7.42 -9.99
N LEU A 27 1.24 -7.44 -10.21
CA LEU A 27 0.60 -8.03 -11.39
C LEU A 27 0.43 -6.99 -12.50
N TRP A 28 0.06 -5.77 -12.11
CA TRP A 28 -0.11 -4.66 -13.02
C TRP A 28 0.24 -3.34 -12.33
N GLY A 29 1.03 -2.52 -13.00
CA GLY A 29 1.45 -1.20 -12.55
C GLY A 29 2.03 -0.38 -13.70
N THR A 30 2.32 0.89 -13.43
CA THR A 30 2.94 1.81 -14.38
C THR A 30 4.20 2.39 -13.76
N ASP A 31 5.32 2.19 -14.43
CA ASP A 31 6.59 2.86 -14.15
C ASP A 31 6.46 4.33 -14.59
N LEU A 32 6.65 5.26 -13.67
CA LEU A 32 6.50 6.68 -13.91
C LEU A 32 7.83 7.38 -14.01
N THR A 33 7.95 8.21 -15.04
CA THR A 33 9.11 9.05 -15.28
C THR A 33 8.73 10.53 -15.27
N VAL A 34 9.72 11.40 -15.23
CA VAL A 34 9.51 12.86 -15.33
C VAL A 34 8.75 13.25 -16.60
N ASP A 35 8.95 12.51 -17.70
CA ASP A 35 8.31 12.78 -18.99
C ASP A 35 6.79 12.54 -18.98
N ASN A 36 6.27 11.78 -18.01
CA ASN A 36 4.83 11.62 -17.83
C ASN A 36 4.14 12.91 -17.38
N GLY A 37 4.88 13.89 -16.88
CA GLY A 37 4.39 15.22 -16.57
C GLY A 37 3.29 15.25 -15.50
N LEU A 38 3.31 14.31 -14.54
CA LEU A 38 2.31 14.24 -13.48
C LEU A 38 2.44 15.42 -12.53
N GLY A 39 1.31 15.97 -12.14
CA GLY A 39 1.22 17.11 -11.24
C GLY A 39 0.04 16.97 -10.26
N LEU A 40 -0.52 18.11 -9.84
CA LEU A 40 -1.60 18.20 -8.84
C LEU A 40 -2.84 17.35 -9.15
N ARG A 41 -3.11 17.01 -10.42
CA ARG A 41 -4.24 16.16 -10.81
C ARG A 41 -4.00 14.67 -10.60
N SER A 42 -2.75 14.26 -10.39
CA SER A 42 -2.39 12.87 -10.13
C SER A 42 -2.82 12.43 -8.73
N TRP A 43 -2.82 11.12 -8.48
CA TRP A 43 -3.03 10.58 -7.14
C TRP A 43 -2.04 11.18 -6.13
N TYR A 44 -0.76 11.22 -6.47
CA TYR A 44 0.27 11.80 -5.60
C TYR A 44 0.03 13.29 -5.37
N GLY A 45 -0.38 14.04 -6.39
CA GLY A 45 -0.76 15.44 -6.27
C GLY A 45 -1.95 15.69 -5.34
N GLN A 46 -2.77 14.67 -5.09
CA GLN A 46 -3.89 14.75 -4.15
C GLN A 46 -3.53 14.28 -2.74
N CYS A 47 -2.72 13.23 -2.60
CA CYS A 47 -2.62 12.45 -1.36
C CYS A 47 -1.22 12.44 -0.73
N ASP A 48 -0.15 12.65 -1.49
CA ASP A 48 1.22 12.54 -0.99
C ASP A 48 1.68 13.83 -0.33
N ILE A 49 2.05 13.77 0.95
CA ILE A 49 2.58 14.94 1.67
C ILE A 49 4.03 15.27 1.31
N PHE A 50 4.75 14.36 0.67
CA PHE A 50 6.14 14.58 0.26
C PHE A 50 6.24 15.32 -1.08
N SER A 51 5.26 15.18 -1.96
CA SER A 51 5.14 15.96 -3.17
C SER A 51 4.56 17.35 -2.91
N TYR A 52 4.75 18.28 -3.85
CA TYR A 52 3.97 19.49 -3.90
C TYR A 52 2.52 19.15 -4.29
N SER A 53 1.65 19.06 -3.30
CA SER A 53 0.31 18.46 -3.42
C SER A 53 -0.73 19.23 -2.63
N TYR A 54 -2.00 18.90 -2.82
CA TYR A 54 -3.08 19.43 -1.99
C TYR A 54 -2.99 18.92 -0.55
N ALA A 55 -2.57 17.66 -0.35
CA ALA A 55 -2.35 17.13 0.99
C ALA A 55 -1.28 17.92 1.75
N TRP A 56 -0.16 18.23 1.09
CA TRP A 56 0.88 19.08 1.65
C TRP A 56 0.39 20.50 1.91
N ALA A 57 -0.43 21.07 1.03
CA ALA A 57 -0.96 22.42 1.13
C ALA A 57 -2.02 22.61 2.24
N GLY A 58 -2.42 21.55 2.94
CA GLY A 58 -3.32 21.64 4.09
C GLY A 58 -4.64 20.87 3.94
N ASP A 59 -4.81 20.10 2.87
CA ASP A 59 -5.99 19.23 2.65
C ASP A 59 -5.58 17.74 2.64
N PRO A 60 -5.04 17.19 3.75
CA PRO A 60 -4.59 15.81 3.81
C PRO A 60 -5.77 14.84 3.70
N LYS A 61 -5.59 13.77 2.92
CA LYS A 61 -6.52 12.65 2.89
C LYS A 61 -6.11 11.66 3.98
N ILE A 62 -6.97 11.46 4.95
CA ILE A 62 -6.71 10.62 6.11
C ILE A 62 -7.56 9.36 6.09
N ALA A 63 -7.08 8.29 6.73
CA ALA A 63 -7.90 7.15 7.03
C ALA A 63 -8.96 7.51 8.08
N ASP A 64 -10.11 6.85 8.02
CA ASP A 64 -11.09 6.93 9.10
C ASP A 64 -10.45 6.46 10.41
N VAL A 65 -10.63 7.23 11.49
CA VAL A 65 -10.01 6.96 12.79
C VAL A 65 -10.48 5.63 13.35
N SER A 66 -11.76 5.30 13.18
CA SER A 66 -12.30 4.04 13.67
C SER A 66 -11.71 2.83 12.94
N LEU A 67 -11.42 2.98 11.64
CA LEU A 67 -10.72 1.96 10.88
C LEU A 67 -9.27 1.80 11.35
N PHE A 68 -8.55 2.91 11.57
CA PHE A 68 -7.18 2.88 12.07
C PHE A 68 -7.09 2.22 13.45
N ASP A 69 -8.02 2.52 14.34
CA ASP A 69 -8.05 1.96 15.70
C ASP A 69 -8.31 0.45 15.71
N GLN A 70 -9.07 -0.06 14.72
CA GLN A 70 -9.34 -1.49 14.55
C GLN A 70 -8.14 -2.28 13.98
N ILE A 71 -7.14 -1.62 13.39
CA ILE A 71 -5.94 -2.31 12.95
C ILE A 71 -5.18 -2.81 14.17
N ALA A 72 -4.93 -4.11 14.24
CA ALA A 72 -4.19 -4.74 15.34
C ALA A 72 -2.82 -4.08 15.53
N ALA A 73 -2.34 -3.98 16.77
CA ALA A 73 -1.10 -3.28 17.07
C ALA A 73 0.14 -3.94 16.45
N ASP A 74 0.08 -5.25 16.24
CA ASP A 74 1.11 -6.08 15.61
C ASP A 74 0.95 -6.22 14.10
N ASP A 75 -0.11 -5.65 13.50
CA ASP A 75 -0.26 -5.62 12.04
C ASP A 75 0.72 -4.60 11.45
N VAL A 76 1.66 -5.09 10.65
CA VAL A 76 2.72 -4.25 10.04
C VAL A 76 2.16 -3.13 9.16
N ARG A 77 0.94 -3.28 8.62
CA ARG A 77 0.29 -2.25 7.80
C ARG A 77 -0.10 -1.01 8.59
N LYS A 78 -0.17 -1.09 9.93
CA LYS A 78 -0.41 0.07 10.79
C LYS A 78 0.70 1.10 10.65
N THR A 79 1.91 0.66 10.34
CA THR A 79 3.07 1.54 10.09
C THR A 79 2.95 2.38 8.82
N TRP A 80 2.02 2.07 7.92
CA TRP A 80 1.76 2.91 6.74
C TRP A 80 1.17 4.28 7.07
N PHE A 81 0.53 4.38 8.22
CA PHE A 81 -0.17 5.60 8.63
C PHE A 81 0.68 6.42 9.60
N ARG A 82 0.62 7.74 9.45
CA ARG A 82 1.30 8.64 10.36
C ARG A 82 0.63 8.62 11.74
N PRO A 83 1.39 8.35 12.82
CA PRO A 83 0.80 8.13 14.13
C PRO A 83 0.47 9.42 14.89
N SER A 84 1.00 10.58 14.45
CA SER A 84 0.84 11.85 15.17
C SER A 84 1.16 13.06 14.31
N GLY A 85 0.82 14.27 14.82
CA GLY A 85 1.13 15.55 14.20
C GLY A 85 0.09 15.99 13.16
N PHE A 86 0.38 17.06 12.41
CA PHE A 86 -0.56 17.69 11.49
C PHE A 86 -1.10 16.74 10.42
N TYR A 87 -0.28 15.80 9.95
CA TYR A 87 -0.66 14.81 8.93
C TYR A 87 -1.05 13.46 9.54
N ILE A 88 -1.57 13.43 10.77
CA ILE A 88 -1.97 12.21 11.45
C ILE A 88 -2.96 11.39 10.60
N TYR A 89 -2.84 10.08 10.63
CA TYR A 89 -3.65 9.10 9.87
C TYR A 89 -3.52 9.18 8.33
N THR A 90 -2.62 10.00 7.78
CA THR A 90 -2.32 9.93 6.35
C THR A 90 -1.56 8.65 6.02
N PRO A 91 -1.83 8.00 4.87
CA PRO A 91 -1.13 6.78 4.45
C PRO A 91 0.24 7.07 3.83
N HIS A 92 1.02 7.96 4.43
CA HIS A 92 2.22 8.54 3.84
C HIS A 92 3.42 7.58 3.75
N TYR A 93 3.36 6.41 4.39
CA TYR A 93 4.36 5.36 4.22
C TYR A 93 3.91 4.23 3.30
N LYS A 94 2.69 4.28 2.78
CA LYS A 94 2.20 3.32 1.80
C LYS A 94 2.48 3.80 0.37
N PHE A 95 2.08 5.03 0.06
CA PHE A 95 2.25 5.66 -1.24
C PHE A 95 2.93 7.02 -1.04
N TYR A 96 4.16 7.18 -1.50
CA TYR A 96 4.94 8.39 -1.25
C TYR A 96 6.02 8.59 -2.31
N HIS A 97 6.46 9.83 -2.45
CA HIS A 97 7.66 10.13 -3.23
C HIS A 97 8.90 9.56 -2.52
N GLU A 98 9.81 9.00 -3.27
CA GLU A 98 11.01 8.31 -2.75
C GLU A 98 11.92 9.18 -1.89
N ASP A 99 12.08 10.46 -2.25
CA ASP A 99 12.90 11.43 -1.48
C ASP A 99 12.37 11.73 -0.08
N ARG A 100 11.09 11.50 0.17
CA ARG A 100 10.42 11.75 1.47
C ARG A 100 10.67 13.14 2.07
N ARG A 101 10.93 14.13 1.24
CA ARG A 101 11.10 15.53 1.65
C ARG A 101 9.78 16.26 1.50
N ILE A 102 9.15 16.61 2.63
CA ILE A 102 7.80 17.20 2.67
C ILE A 102 7.73 18.46 1.80
N GLY A 103 6.80 18.46 0.83
CA GLY A 103 6.58 19.56 -0.11
C GLY A 103 7.74 19.87 -1.05
N GLY A 104 8.76 19.01 -1.08
CA GLY A 104 9.99 19.25 -1.82
C GLY A 104 9.95 18.87 -3.30
N GLN A 105 9.16 17.88 -3.65
CA GLN A 105 9.15 17.26 -4.98
C GLN A 105 8.03 17.84 -5.82
N ARG A 106 8.38 18.37 -7.00
CA ARG A 106 7.42 18.88 -7.99
C ARG A 106 7.20 17.91 -9.15
N ASN A 107 8.18 17.07 -9.42
CA ASN A 107 8.07 16.00 -10.40
C ASN A 107 7.71 14.71 -9.69
N ILE A 108 6.70 14.01 -10.18
CA ILE A 108 6.21 12.75 -9.59
C ILE A 108 6.74 11.61 -10.45
N THR A 109 7.59 10.80 -9.83
CA THR A 109 8.21 9.62 -10.42
C THR A 109 7.93 8.34 -9.62
N ALA A 110 7.16 8.45 -8.54
CA ALA A 110 6.70 7.29 -7.78
C ALA A 110 5.61 6.56 -8.57
N ASP A 111 5.77 5.25 -8.75
CA ASP A 111 4.97 4.42 -9.64
C ASP A 111 3.53 4.21 -9.16
N TYR A 112 2.66 3.90 -10.12
CA TYR A 112 1.32 3.41 -9.81
C TYR A 112 1.28 1.89 -9.85
N ILE A 113 0.84 1.30 -8.75
CA ILE A 113 0.58 -0.13 -8.62
C ILE A 113 -0.93 -0.33 -8.56
N TYR A 114 -1.49 -0.92 -9.63
CA TYR A 114 -2.93 -1.14 -9.77
C TYR A 114 -3.35 -2.46 -9.16
N ASN A 115 -2.67 -3.56 -9.50
CA ASN A 115 -2.99 -4.89 -9.02
C ASN A 115 -1.76 -5.61 -8.47
N ARG A 116 -1.98 -6.38 -7.41
CA ARG A 116 -0.96 -7.18 -6.73
C ARG A 116 -1.45 -8.60 -6.48
N VAL A 117 -0.53 -9.47 -6.16
CA VAL A 117 -0.82 -10.88 -5.86
C VAL A 117 -1.84 -11.03 -4.72
N GLU A 118 -1.79 -10.16 -3.71
CA GLU A 118 -2.73 -10.18 -2.58
C GLU A 118 -4.18 -10.05 -3.04
N GLU A 119 -4.46 -9.21 -4.04
CA GLU A 119 -5.81 -9.05 -4.56
C GLU A 119 -6.31 -10.36 -5.19
N ALA A 120 -5.47 -11.05 -5.95
CA ALA A 120 -5.82 -12.35 -6.51
C ALA A 120 -6.14 -13.38 -5.41
N TYR A 121 -5.38 -13.40 -4.32
CA TYR A 121 -5.68 -14.27 -3.16
C TYR A 121 -6.99 -13.89 -2.48
N LEU A 122 -7.29 -12.59 -2.34
CA LEU A 122 -8.55 -12.13 -1.74
C LEU A 122 -9.76 -12.50 -2.61
N LEU A 123 -9.67 -12.29 -3.93
CA LEU A 123 -10.71 -12.69 -4.88
C LEU A 123 -10.92 -14.21 -4.89
N HIS A 124 -9.84 -14.99 -4.83
CA HIS A 124 -9.94 -16.44 -4.71
C HIS A 124 -10.61 -16.86 -3.40
N ALA A 125 -10.25 -16.23 -2.28
CA ALA A 125 -10.87 -16.53 -0.99
C ALA A 125 -12.37 -16.20 -0.99
N GLU A 126 -12.77 -15.08 -1.59
CA GLU A 126 -14.18 -14.68 -1.73
C GLU A 126 -14.95 -15.68 -2.60
N ALA A 127 -14.40 -16.07 -3.75
CA ALA A 127 -15.01 -17.05 -4.64
C ALA A 127 -15.19 -18.41 -3.97
N GLU A 128 -14.16 -18.93 -3.28
CA GLU A 128 -14.21 -20.21 -2.56
C GLU A 128 -15.23 -20.17 -1.41
N ALA A 129 -15.33 -19.05 -0.68
CA ALA A 129 -16.34 -18.89 0.35
C ALA A 129 -17.75 -18.90 -0.25
N ALA A 130 -17.97 -18.23 -1.39
CA ALA A 130 -19.26 -18.23 -2.08
C ALA A 130 -19.67 -19.63 -2.60
N LEU A 131 -18.70 -20.47 -2.91
CA LEU A 131 -18.91 -21.88 -3.29
C LEU A 131 -19.06 -22.84 -2.10
N GLY A 132 -18.94 -22.35 -0.86
CA GLY A 132 -18.98 -23.17 0.35
C GLY A 132 -17.67 -23.91 0.66
N ASN A 133 -16.59 -23.60 -0.02
CA ASN A 133 -15.28 -24.22 0.16
C ASN A 133 -14.46 -23.50 1.24
N ASP A 134 -14.98 -23.44 2.45
CA ASP A 134 -14.42 -22.66 3.58
C ASP A 134 -12.93 -22.93 3.85
N ALA A 135 -12.49 -24.16 3.68
CA ALA A 135 -11.08 -24.54 3.91
C ALA A 135 -10.15 -23.85 2.90
N ALA A 136 -10.50 -23.83 1.63
CA ALA A 136 -9.73 -23.16 0.58
C ALA A 136 -9.74 -21.64 0.75
N ALA A 137 -10.90 -21.07 1.09
CA ALA A 137 -11.03 -19.65 1.41
C ALA A 137 -10.09 -19.23 2.56
N ARG A 138 -10.10 -19.97 3.66
CA ARG A 138 -9.23 -19.73 4.82
C ARG A 138 -7.75 -19.87 4.47
N GLN A 139 -7.39 -20.84 3.63
CA GLN A 139 -6.00 -21.02 3.19
C GLN A 139 -5.49 -19.79 2.41
N SER A 140 -6.31 -19.23 1.53
CA SER A 140 -5.98 -18.03 0.77
C SER A 140 -5.83 -16.80 1.66
N LEU A 141 -6.73 -16.60 2.64
CA LEU A 141 -6.61 -15.54 3.62
C LEU A 141 -5.36 -15.70 4.49
N LYS A 142 -5.07 -16.94 4.92
CA LYS A 142 -3.88 -17.23 5.74
C LYS A 142 -2.59 -16.90 5.00
N ALA A 143 -2.50 -17.18 3.71
CA ALA A 143 -1.33 -16.85 2.89
C ALA A 143 -0.99 -15.35 2.93
N ILE A 144 -2.00 -14.48 3.07
CA ILE A 144 -1.79 -13.04 3.23
C ILE A 144 -1.49 -12.69 4.69
N LEU A 145 -2.27 -13.20 5.64
CA LEU A 145 -2.18 -12.83 7.06
C LEU A 145 -0.83 -13.19 7.68
N ASP A 146 -0.23 -14.30 7.27
CA ASP A 146 1.10 -14.72 7.75
C ASP A 146 2.21 -13.70 7.40
N HIS A 147 1.96 -12.83 6.42
CA HIS A 147 2.86 -11.74 6.04
C HIS A 147 2.42 -10.36 6.58
N ARG A 148 1.33 -10.28 7.34
CA ARG A 148 0.82 -9.01 7.87
C ARG A 148 0.95 -8.91 9.38
N ILE A 149 0.76 -10.02 10.06
CA ILE A 149 0.80 -10.12 11.52
C ILE A 149 1.94 -11.08 11.86
N PRO A 150 3.07 -10.58 12.38
CA PRO A 150 4.16 -11.42 12.84
C PRO A 150 3.65 -12.28 14.01
N ARG A 151 3.28 -13.53 13.73
CA ARG A 151 2.89 -14.46 14.79
C ARG A 151 4.15 -14.96 15.47
N GLN A 152 4.16 -14.90 16.79
CA GLN A 152 5.10 -15.70 17.58
C GLN A 152 4.89 -17.17 17.20
N PRO A 153 5.94 -17.96 16.94
CA PRO A 153 5.78 -19.38 16.75
C PRO A 153 5.15 -19.96 18.00
N PHE A 154 4.06 -20.71 17.83
CA PHE A 154 3.45 -21.50 18.90
C PHE A 154 4.40 -22.63 19.30
#